data_9fcca9c1f8483d780d29da8cb11acbf6
#
_entry.id   9fcca9c1f8483d780d29da8cb11acbf6
#
_cell.length_a   1.000
_cell.length_b   1.000
_cell.length_c   1.000
_cell.angle_alpha   90.00
_cell.angle_beta   90.00
_cell.angle_gamma   90.00
#
_symmetry.space_group_name_H-M   'P 1'
#
loop_
_entity.id
_entity.type
_entity.pdbx_description
1 polymer ?
#
loop_
_entity_poly.entity_id
_entity_poly.type
_entity_poly.pdbx_seq_one_letter_code
_entity_poly.pdbx_strand_id
1 'polypeptide(L)'
;MRTLRTTLAATALLGAVLGASACSDDDATTSAPTSTPTSAPATSMDSAAAGPVGPGCADYAAQVPSGPGSVSGMAQDPVAVAASNNPMLTTLVSAVSGKLNPQVNLVDTLNGGQFTVFAPVDSAFAKIDPATIESLKTDSATLTKILTYHVVPGQIAPQAIAGKHKTVEGAEVTVTGSGDTLAVGDAKVVCGGVQTANATVYMIDSVLMPPAA
;
A
#
# COMPACT_ATOMS: atom_id res chain seq x y z
N MET A 1 -0.41 13.16 -44.14
CA MET A 1 0.61 12.64 -45.06
C MET A 1 1.97 12.74 -44.39
N ARG A 2 2.50 11.65 -43.91
CA ARG A 2 3.93 11.26 -43.91
C ARG A 2 4.06 10.00 -43.07
N THR A 3 4.04 8.91 -43.77
CA THR A 3 4.46 7.56 -43.36
C THR A 3 5.98 7.53 -43.24
N LEU A 4 6.51 6.99 -42.15
CA LEU A 4 7.87 6.43 -42.17
C LEU A 4 7.81 5.03 -41.57
N ARG A 5 8.09 4.08 -42.44
CA ARG A 5 8.42 2.67 -42.17
C ARG A 5 9.93 2.59 -41.92
N THR A 6 10.37 1.79 -40.97
CA THR A 6 11.72 1.17 -40.96
C THR A 6 11.66 -0.07 -40.08
N THR A 7 11.58 -1.19 -40.64
CA THR A 7 12.46 -2.34 -40.94
C THR A 7 13.19 -3.02 -39.76
N LEU A 8 12.92 -4.33 -39.75
CA LEU A 8 13.52 -5.47 -39.06
C LEU A 8 15.08 -5.46 -38.96
N ALA A 9 15.57 -6.03 -37.85
CA ALA A 9 16.77 -6.86 -37.87
C ALA A 9 16.63 -7.98 -36.80
N ALA A 10 16.57 -9.20 -37.31
CA ALA A 10 16.69 -10.45 -36.55
C ALA A 10 18.17 -10.81 -36.45
N THR A 11 18.63 -11.26 -35.28
CA THR A 11 19.89 -12.02 -35.17
C THR A 11 19.71 -13.16 -34.20
N ALA A 12 19.72 -14.36 -34.74
CA ALA A 12 19.81 -15.63 -34.04
C ALA A 12 21.29 -15.97 -33.79
N LEU A 13 21.61 -16.46 -32.59
CA LEU A 13 22.87 -17.20 -32.38
C LEU A 13 22.58 -18.41 -31.49
N LEU A 14 22.67 -19.58 -32.13
CA LEU A 14 22.80 -20.91 -31.55
C LEU A 14 24.18 -21.06 -30.90
N GLY A 15 24.22 -21.67 -29.71
CA GLY A 15 25.44 -22.16 -29.10
C GLY A 15 25.16 -23.37 -28.24
N ALA A 16 25.27 -24.58 -28.84
CA ALA A 16 25.25 -25.86 -28.12
C ALA A 16 26.66 -26.23 -27.69
N VAL A 17 26.87 -26.66 -26.45
CA VAL A 17 28.06 -27.41 -26.03
C VAL A 17 27.63 -28.60 -25.19
N LEU A 18 27.78 -29.78 -25.76
CA LEU A 18 27.80 -31.07 -25.05
C LEU A 18 29.18 -31.27 -24.40
N GLY A 19 29.19 -31.75 -23.17
CA GLY A 19 30.39 -32.27 -22.50
C GLY A 19 30.04 -33.43 -21.60
N ALA A 20 30.18 -34.67 -22.12
CA ALA A 20 30.16 -35.88 -21.36
C ALA A 20 31.60 -36.36 -21.06
N SER A 21 31.86 -36.91 -19.90
CA SER A 21 32.92 -37.91 -19.53
C SER A 21 32.90 -38.07 -18.02
N ALA A 22 32.82 -39.13 -17.45
CA ALA A 22 33.27 -40.52 -17.51
C ALA A 22 33.67 -40.90 -16.05
N CYS A 23 33.23 -42.08 -15.66
CA CYS A 23 33.53 -42.77 -14.40
C CYS A 23 35.02 -43.08 -14.24
N SER A 24 35.47 -43.16 -12.99
CA SER A 24 36.45 -44.15 -12.53
C SER A 24 36.30 -44.36 -11.02
N ASP A 25 36.11 -45.60 -10.63
CA ASP A 25 36.24 -46.17 -9.31
C ASP A 25 37.69 -46.05 -8.82
N ASP A 26 37.90 -45.84 -7.53
CA ASP A 26 38.69 -46.74 -6.69
C ASP A 26 38.68 -46.30 -5.22
N ASP A 27 38.48 -47.25 -4.41
CA ASP A 27 38.61 -47.55 -3.00
C ASP A 27 39.70 -46.83 -2.21
N ALA A 28 39.38 -46.30 -1.02
CA ALA A 28 40.06 -46.51 0.27
C ALA A 28 39.56 -45.57 1.40
N THR A 29 38.87 -46.14 2.32
CA THR A 29 38.74 -45.88 3.77
C THR A 29 39.59 -44.73 4.36
N THR A 30 38.94 -43.67 4.86
CA THR A 30 39.28 -43.02 6.11
C THR A 30 38.12 -42.10 6.56
N SER A 31 37.58 -42.41 7.74
CA SER A 31 36.54 -41.69 8.40
C SER A 31 36.99 -40.25 8.78
N ALA A 32 36.33 -39.26 8.25
CA ALA A 32 36.36 -37.91 8.80
C ALA A 32 34.88 -37.37 8.82
N PRO A 33 34.49 -36.63 9.86
CA PRO A 33 33.09 -36.26 10.07
C PRO A 33 32.65 -35.28 8.99
N THR A 34 31.71 -35.70 8.19
CA THR A 34 30.98 -34.86 7.22
C THR A 34 30.23 -33.79 7.99
N SER A 35 30.79 -32.59 7.99
CA SER A 35 30.02 -31.38 8.29
C SER A 35 29.06 -31.16 7.13
N THR A 36 27.87 -31.66 7.26
CA THR A 36 26.73 -31.27 6.42
C THR A 36 26.55 -29.77 6.59
N PRO A 37 26.63 -28.95 5.53
CA PRO A 37 26.10 -27.60 5.63
C PRO A 37 24.59 -27.76 5.79
N THR A 38 24.11 -27.62 7.00
CA THR A 38 22.69 -27.35 7.26
C THR A 38 22.40 -26.05 6.53
N SER A 39 21.84 -26.16 5.34
CA SER A 39 21.09 -25.08 4.73
C SER A 39 20.02 -24.73 5.74
N ALA A 40 20.29 -23.71 6.53
CA ALA A 40 19.26 -23.01 7.25
C ALA A 40 18.20 -22.66 6.20
N PRO A 41 16.93 -23.02 6.39
CA PRO A 41 15.88 -22.49 5.56
C PRO A 41 16.03 -20.97 5.69
N ALA A 42 16.31 -20.32 4.57
CA ALA A 42 16.04 -18.90 4.46
C ALA A 42 14.59 -18.76 4.90
N THR A 43 14.40 -18.32 6.12
CA THR A 43 13.12 -17.88 6.61
C THR A 43 12.82 -16.68 5.71
N SER A 44 12.16 -16.94 4.58
CA SER A 44 11.32 -15.94 3.97
C SER A 44 10.55 -15.40 5.14
N MET A 45 10.83 -14.17 5.53
CA MET A 45 9.89 -13.40 6.34
C MET A 45 8.67 -13.25 5.43
N ASP A 46 7.88 -14.31 5.42
CA ASP A 46 6.49 -14.25 5.14
C ASP A 46 6.00 -13.17 6.10
N SER A 47 5.83 -11.96 5.57
CA SER A 47 4.96 -10.99 6.17
C SER A 47 3.60 -11.67 6.12
N ALA A 48 3.40 -12.60 7.06
CA ALA A 48 2.10 -13.18 7.34
C ALA A 48 1.20 -11.98 7.47
N ALA A 49 0.41 -11.75 6.44
CA ALA A 49 -0.54 -10.66 6.37
C ALA A 49 -1.40 -10.82 7.62
N ALA A 50 -1.04 -10.10 8.67
CA ALA A 50 -1.92 -9.98 9.81
C ALA A 50 -3.20 -9.45 9.23
N GLY A 51 -4.28 -10.17 9.44
CA GLY A 51 -5.58 -9.81 8.91
C GLY A 51 -5.92 -8.37 9.29
N PRO A 52 -6.91 -7.77 8.65
CA PRO A 52 -7.35 -6.43 8.97
C PRO A 52 -7.63 -6.28 10.47
N VAL A 53 -7.24 -5.15 11.04
CA VAL A 53 -7.41 -4.82 12.47
C VAL A 53 -8.32 -3.61 12.62
N GLY A 54 -9.11 -3.58 13.67
CA GLY A 54 -10.04 -2.49 13.96
C GLY A 54 -11.47 -2.97 14.10
N PRO A 55 -12.27 -2.28 14.94
CA PRO A 55 -13.61 -2.72 15.34
C PRO A 55 -14.60 -2.76 14.16
N GLY A 56 -14.40 -1.96 13.12
CA GLY A 56 -15.28 -1.90 11.96
C GLY A 56 -14.91 -2.85 10.82
N CYS A 57 -13.84 -3.66 10.95
CA CYS A 57 -13.45 -4.57 9.87
C CYS A 57 -14.49 -5.66 9.61
N ALA A 58 -15.14 -6.18 10.64
CA ALA A 58 -16.19 -7.17 10.49
C ALA A 58 -17.40 -6.58 9.75
N ASP A 59 -17.81 -5.37 10.13
CA ASP A 59 -18.91 -4.67 9.46
C ASP A 59 -18.58 -4.35 8.01
N TYR A 60 -17.35 -3.94 7.74
CA TYR A 60 -16.89 -3.71 6.37
C TYR A 60 -16.92 -4.99 5.53
N ALA A 61 -16.40 -6.10 6.06
CA ALA A 61 -16.41 -7.39 5.38
C ALA A 61 -17.84 -7.90 5.14
N ALA A 62 -18.77 -7.61 6.04
CA ALA A 62 -20.19 -7.94 5.87
C ALA A 62 -20.88 -7.09 4.79
N GLN A 63 -20.51 -5.81 4.68
CA GLN A 63 -21.05 -4.90 3.66
C GLN A 63 -20.46 -5.17 2.26
N VAL A 64 -19.19 -5.56 2.19
CA VAL A 64 -18.46 -5.82 0.94
C VAL A 64 -17.80 -7.19 1.01
N PRO A 65 -18.58 -8.28 0.99
CA PRO A 65 -18.06 -9.65 1.19
C PRO A 65 -17.22 -10.15 0.01
N SER A 66 -17.39 -9.56 -1.18
CA SER A 66 -16.69 -9.97 -2.40
C SER A 66 -16.60 -8.82 -3.39
N GLY A 67 -15.80 -9.02 -4.45
CA GLY A 67 -15.59 -8.01 -5.50
C GLY A 67 -14.37 -7.14 -5.25
N PRO A 68 -14.07 -6.20 -6.18
CA PRO A 68 -12.85 -5.38 -6.14
C PRO A 68 -12.73 -4.50 -4.90
N GLY A 69 -13.85 -4.09 -4.29
CA GLY A 69 -13.88 -3.31 -3.06
C GLY A 69 -13.75 -4.13 -1.78
N SER A 70 -13.81 -5.45 -1.82
CA SER A 70 -13.61 -6.29 -0.64
C SER A 70 -12.16 -6.27 -0.16
N VAL A 71 -11.91 -6.66 1.08
CA VAL A 71 -10.55 -6.74 1.64
C VAL A 71 -9.61 -7.56 0.75
N SER A 72 -10.08 -8.70 0.25
CA SER A 72 -9.29 -9.55 -0.65
C SER A 72 -9.20 -9.01 -2.07
N GLY A 73 -10.23 -8.32 -2.56
CA GLY A 73 -10.25 -7.72 -3.88
C GLY A 73 -9.29 -6.53 -3.99
N MET A 74 -9.25 -5.70 -2.96
CA MET A 74 -8.33 -4.55 -2.91
C MET A 74 -6.85 -4.94 -2.98
N ALA A 75 -6.48 -6.15 -2.56
CA ALA A 75 -5.11 -6.65 -2.63
C ALA A 75 -4.58 -6.82 -4.07
N GLN A 76 -5.46 -6.90 -5.05
CA GLN A 76 -5.10 -7.08 -6.46
C GLN A 76 -4.79 -5.75 -7.16
N ASP A 77 -5.32 -4.65 -6.65
CA ASP A 77 -5.29 -3.35 -7.31
C ASP A 77 -4.33 -2.37 -6.61
N PRO A 78 -3.74 -1.41 -7.36
CA PRO A 78 -3.06 -0.27 -6.76
C PRO A 78 -4.00 0.54 -5.88
N VAL A 79 -3.46 1.23 -4.87
CA VAL A 79 -4.25 1.85 -3.80
C VAL A 79 -5.33 2.82 -4.29
N ALA A 80 -5.07 3.61 -5.33
CA ALA A 80 -6.07 4.54 -5.85
C ALA A 80 -7.22 3.82 -6.56
N VAL A 81 -6.94 2.70 -7.23
CA VAL A 81 -7.96 1.84 -7.86
C VAL A 81 -8.75 1.10 -6.78
N ALA A 82 -8.06 0.49 -5.83
CA ALA A 82 -8.67 -0.19 -4.69
C ALA A 82 -9.61 0.75 -3.90
N ALA A 83 -9.16 1.99 -3.63
CA ALA A 83 -9.99 3.00 -2.98
C ALA A 83 -11.23 3.35 -3.81
N SER A 84 -11.10 3.44 -5.13
CA SER A 84 -12.22 3.75 -6.04
C SER A 84 -13.31 2.68 -6.04
N ASN A 85 -12.93 1.44 -5.74
CA ASN A 85 -13.85 0.31 -5.62
C ASN A 85 -14.47 0.21 -4.21
N ASN A 86 -14.00 1.01 -3.25
CA ASN A 86 -14.46 0.97 -1.87
C ASN A 86 -15.62 1.96 -1.66
N PRO A 87 -16.82 1.49 -1.29
CA PRO A 87 -18.00 2.35 -1.14
C PRO A 87 -17.91 3.35 0.04
N MET A 88 -16.98 3.15 0.98
CA MET A 88 -16.80 4.03 2.13
C MET A 88 -15.79 5.16 1.90
N LEU A 89 -15.12 5.20 0.74
CA LEU A 89 -14.03 6.13 0.42
C LEU A 89 -14.35 7.05 -0.76
N THR A 90 -15.62 7.25 -1.10
CA THR A 90 -16.03 7.98 -2.30
C THR A 90 -15.61 9.44 -2.27
N THR A 91 -15.69 10.09 -1.12
CA THR A 91 -15.27 11.48 -0.91
C THR A 91 -13.74 11.61 -1.02
N LEU A 92 -12.99 10.69 -0.39
CA LEU A 92 -11.53 10.67 -0.48
C LEU A 92 -11.08 10.49 -1.94
N VAL A 93 -11.67 9.54 -2.66
CA VAL A 93 -11.38 9.31 -4.09
C VAL A 93 -11.66 10.56 -4.92
N SER A 94 -12.74 11.26 -4.63
CA SER A 94 -13.06 12.52 -5.31
C SER A 94 -11.99 13.60 -5.03
N ALA A 95 -11.44 13.63 -3.82
CA ALA A 95 -10.39 14.56 -3.44
C ALA A 95 -9.05 14.26 -4.13
N VAL A 96 -8.64 12.98 -4.22
CA VAL A 96 -7.34 12.60 -4.81
C VAL A 96 -7.35 12.52 -6.33
N SER A 97 -8.52 12.33 -6.96
CA SER A 97 -8.68 12.18 -8.41
C SER A 97 -8.99 13.48 -9.17
N GLY A 98 -8.94 14.62 -8.51
CA GLY A 98 -9.25 15.91 -9.14
C GLY A 98 -10.73 16.20 -9.32
N LYS A 99 -11.63 15.33 -8.83
CA LYS A 99 -13.08 15.58 -8.91
C LYS A 99 -13.54 16.66 -7.93
N LEU A 100 -12.91 16.75 -6.76
CA LEU A 100 -13.18 17.78 -5.77
C LEU A 100 -12.50 19.11 -6.16
N ASN A 101 -11.23 19.04 -6.55
CA ASN A 101 -10.44 20.17 -7.03
C ASN A 101 -9.62 19.72 -8.25
N PRO A 102 -9.89 20.24 -9.47
CA PRO A 102 -9.22 19.78 -10.70
C PRO A 102 -7.70 20.01 -10.73
N GLN A 103 -7.18 20.86 -9.85
CA GLN A 103 -5.74 21.12 -9.73
C GLN A 103 -5.02 20.06 -8.86
N VAL A 104 -5.76 19.19 -8.18
CA VAL A 104 -5.22 18.18 -7.28
C VAL A 104 -5.49 16.80 -7.85
N ASN A 105 -4.47 16.17 -8.41
CA ASN A 105 -4.51 14.79 -8.86
C ASN A 105 -3.29 14.04 -8.30
N LEU A 106 -3.53 13.17 -7.33
CA LEU A 106 -2.50 12.38 -6.66
C LEU A 106 -2.55 10.89 -7.05
N VAL A 107 -3.43 10.50 -7.98
CA VAL A 107 -3.64 9.10 -8.38
C VAL A 107 -2.33 8.46 -8.84
N ASP A 108 -1.61 9.11 -9.75
CA ASP A 108 -0.34 8.58 -10.27
C ASP A 108 0.74 8.53 -9.19
N THR A 109 0.79 9.54 -8.32
CA THR A 109 1.71 9.57 -7.18
C THR A 109 1.45 8.42 -6.22
N LEU A 110 0.19 8.18 -5.88
CA LEU A 110 -0.22 7.11 -4.97
C LEU A 110 0.00 5.70 -5.57
N ASN A 111 -0.12 5.56 -6.86
CA ASN A 111 0.13 4.29 -7.55
C ASN A 111 1.62 4.06 -7.87
N GLY A 112 2.44 5.11 -7.86
CA GLY A 112 3.84 5.06 -8.28
C GLY A 112 4.84 4.62 -7.21
N GLY A 113 4.43 4.38 -5.98
CA GLY A 113 5.30 4.00 -4.87
C GLY A 113 4.65 3.07 -3.87
N GLN A 114 5.42 2.66 -2.86
CA GLN A 114 4.90 1.91 -1.72
C GLN A 114 4.53 2.87 -0.60
N PHE A 115 3.32 2.74 -0.09
CA PHE A 115 2.80 3.68 0.91
C PHE A 115 1.97 2.98 1.99
N THR A 116 1.85 3.66 3.12
CA THR A 116 0.79 3.45 4.10
C THR A 116 -0.16 4.63 4.00
N VAL A 117 -1.43 4.37 3.76
CA VAL A 117 -2.45 5.40 3.53
C VAL A 117 -3.47 5.38 4.65
N PHE A 118 -3.58 6.49 5.36
CA PHE A 118 -4.66 6.73 6.31
C PHE A 118 -5.86 7.30 5.56
N ALA A 119 -6.84 6.46 5.29
CA ALA A 119 -7.98 6.78 4.43
C ALA A 119 -9.20 7.19 5.26
N PRO A 120 -9.54 8.48 5.35
CA PRO A 120 -10.75 8.90 6.05
C PRO A 120 -11.98 8.40 5.30
N VAL A 121 -12.88 7.73 6.02
CA VAL A 121 -14.17 7.27 5.46
C VAL A 121 -15.12 8.44 5.23
N ASP A 122 -16.15 8.25 4.41
CA ASP A 122 -17.10 9.33 4.06
C ASP A 122 -17.71 10.00 5.29
N SER A 123 -18.00 9.24 6.36
CA SER A 123 -18.47 9.81 7.63
C SER A 123 -17.43 10.70 8.35
N ALA A 124 -16.13 10.53 8.07
CA ALA A 124 -15.07 11.40 8.58
C ALA A 124 -15.17 12.80 7.97
N PHE A 125 -15.47 12.88 6.70
CA PHE A 125 -15.71 14.17 6.01
C PHE A 125 -16.98 14.87 6.50
N ALA A 126 -18.00 14.12 6.92
CA ALA A 126 -19.21 14.68 7.50
C ALA A 126 -18.97 15.39 8.86
N LYS A 127 -17.85 15.10 9.53
CA LYS A 127 -17.44 15.79 10.78
C LYS A 127 -16.72 17.12 10.51
N ILE A 128 -16.31 17.38 9.29
CA ILE A 128 -15.64 18.63 8.92
C ILE A 128 -16.70 19.70 8.66
N ASP A 129 -16.41 20.92 9.08
CA ASP A 129 -17.25 22.08 8.78
C ASP A 129 -17.45 22.23 7.27
N PRO A 130 -18.70 22.35 6.78
CA PRO A 130 -18.98 22.53 5.34
C PRO A 130 -18.23 23.70 4.72
N ALA A 131 -18.01 24.79 5.45
CA ALA A 131 -17.24 25.94 4.98
C ALA A 131 -15.76 25.57 4.73
N THR A 132 -15.21 24.67 5.54
CA THR A 132 -13.84 24.15 5.32
C THR A 132 -13.78 23.30 4.05
N ILE A 133 -14.77 22.43 3.82
CA ILE A 133 -14.84 21.62 2.59
C ILE A 133 -14.97 22.51 1.35
N GLU A 134 -15.80 23.57 1.40
CA GLU A 134 -15.91 24.52 0.30
C GLU A 134 -14.60 25.26 0.02
N SER A 135 -13.86 25.63 1.07
CA SER A 135 -12.53 26.23 0.92
C SER A 135 -11.54 25.29 0.25
N LEU A 136 -11.56 23.99 0.59
CA LEU A 136 -10.70 22.97 -0.02
C LEU A 136 -10.98 22.74 -1.51
N LYS A 137 -12.19 23.02 -1.98
CA LYS A 137 -12.52 22.93 -3.41
C LYS A 137 -11.78 23.96 -4.25
N THR A 138 -11.39 25.07 -3.65
CA THR A 138 -10.68 26.20 -4.32
C THR A 138 -9.22 26.31 -3.93
N ASP A 139 -8.86 25.86 -2.74
CA ASP A 139 -7.48 25.89 -2.22
C ASP A 139 -6.79 24.54 -2.47
N SER A 140 -6.15 24.43 -3.63
CA SER A 140 -5.39 23.24 -4.02
C SER A 140 -4.16 23.01 -3.15
N ALA A 141 -3.53 24.05 -2.63
CA ALA A 141 -2.33 23.95 -1.81
C ALA A 141 -2.67 23.30 -0.46
N THR A 142 -3.70 23.80 0.22
CA THR A 142 -4.16 23.23 1.49
C THR A 142 -4.71 21.81 1.31
N LEU A 143 -5.47 21.56 0.25
CA LEU A 143 -5.98 20.20 -0.04
C LEU A 143 -4.83 19.22 -0.28
N THR A 144 -3.84 19.58 -1.08
CA THR A 144 -2.66 18.73 -1.33
C THR A 144 -1.90 18.47 -0.02
N LYS A 145 -1.70 19.50 0.80
CA LYS A 145 -1.04 19.38 2.10
C LYS A 145 -1.76 18.39 3.01
N ILE A 146 -3.07 18.50 3.13
CA ILE A 146 -3.89 17.56 3.90
C ILE A 146 -3.77 16.14 3.34
N LEU A 147 -3.94 15.94 2.03
CA LEU A 147 -3.90 14.63 1.41
C LEU A 147 -2.52 13.96 1.54
N THR A 148 -1.43 14.71 1.38
CA THR A 148 -0.07 14.18 1.55
C THR A 148 0.28 13.91 3.02
N TYR A 149 -0.37 14.60 3.96
CA TYR A 149 -0.27 14.29 5.39
C TYR A 149 -0.90 12.95 5.77
N HIS A 150 -1.87 12.46 5.00
CA HIS A 150 -2.47 11.14 5.18
C HIS A 150 -1.63 9.99 4.60
N VAL A 151 -0.49 10.28 3.99
CA VAL A 151 0.34 9.28 3.30
C VAL A 151 1.71 9.19 3.95
N VAL A 152 2.11 7.99 4.32
CA VAL A 152 3.43 7.66 4.88
C VAL A 152 4.17 6.78 3.87
N PRO A 153 5.45 7.05 3.56
CA PRO A 153 6.25 6.18 2.71
C PRO A 153 6.43 4.79 3.32
N GLY A 154 6.33 3.76 2.48
CA GLY A 154 6.49 2.36 2.86
C GLY A 154 5.18 1.69 3.29
N GLN A 155 5.12 0.38 3.08
CA GLN A 155 4.00 -0.44 3.55
C GLN A 155 4.27 -0.91 4.98
N ILE A 156 3.48 -0.41 5.93
CA ILE A 156 3.66 -0.70 7.36
C ILE A 156 2.51 -1.61 7.81
N ALA A 157 2.89 -2.78 8.32
CA ALA A 157 1.92 -3.75 8.83
C ALA A 157 1.33 -3.28 10.18
N PRO A 158 0.14 -3.78 10.57
CA PRO A 158 -0.54 -3.39 11.80
C PRO A 158 0.28 -3.58 13.08
N GLN A 159 1.21 -4.53 13.09
CA GLN A 159 2.08 -4.78 14.26
C GLN A 159 3.19 -3.75 14.40
N ALA A 160 3.56 -3.07 13.30
CA ALA A 160 4.67 -2.12 13.24
C ALA A 160 4.20 -0.67 13.09
N ILE A 161 2.89 -0.43 12.97
CA ILE A 161 2.35 0.91 12.69
C ILE A 161 2.35 1.82 13.92
N ALA A 162 2.43 1.27 15.14
CA ALA A 162 2.47 2.09 16.34
C ALA A 162 3.80 2.88 16.42
N GLY A 163 3.70 4.18 16.67
CA GLY A 163 4.86 5.08 16.73
C GLY A 163 4.68 6.36 15.93
N LYS A 164 5.79 7.04 15.70
CA LYS A 164 5.84 8.26 14.90
C LYS A 164 6.29 7.95 13.48
N HIS A 165 5.55 8.45 12.50
CA HIS A 165 5.85 8.26 11.10
C HIS A 165 5.91 9.60 10.38
N LYS A 166 6.95 9.78 9.58
CA LYS A 166 7.07 10.97 8.74
C LYS A 166 6.16 10.80 7.52
N THR A 167 5.28 11.75 7.30
CA THR A 167 4.36 11.76 6.16
C THR A 167 5.03 12.27 4.88
N VAL A 168 4.39 12.09 3.75
CA VAL A 168 4.84 12.66 2.46
C VAL A 168 4.79 14.20 2.48
N GLU A 169 3.90 14.77 3.28
CA GLU A 169 3.83 16.23 3.51
C GLU A 169 5.08 16.76 4.24
N GLY A 170 5.72 15.92 5.07
CA GLY A 170 6.95 16.23 5.79
C GLY A 170 6.79 16.33 7.31
N ALA A 171 5.59 16.55 7.82
CA ALA A 171 5.31 16.51 9.25
C ALA A 171 5.16 15.06 9.76
N GLU A 172 5.29 14.87 11.07
CA GLU A 172 5.11 13.57 11.71
C GLU A 172 3.65 13.34 12.10
N VAL A 173 3.18 12.12 11.86
CA VAL A 173 1.93 11.62 12.43
C VAL A 173 2.26 10.57 13.49
N THR A 174 1.53 10.60 14.60
CA THR A 174 1.72 9.64 15.70
C THR A 174 0.59 8.62 15.68
N VAL A 175 0.95 7.35 15.64
CA VAL A 175 0.01 6.22 15.74
C VAL A 175 0.15 5.59 17.11
N THR A 176 -0.97 5.40 17.80
CA THR A 176 -1.04 4.84 19.16
C THR A 176 -2.01 3.67 19.21
N GLY A 177 -1.87 2.84 20.26
CA GLY A 177 -2.71 1.66 20.43
C GLY A 177 -2.27 0.46 19.59
N SER A 178 -3.12 -0.55 19.53
CA SER A 178 -2.93 -1.77 18.76
C SER A 178 -4.28 -2.47 18.54
N GLY A 179 -4.37 -3.29 17.49
CA GLY A 179 -5.60 -4.02 17.17
C GLY A 179 -6.80 -3.08 17.05
N ASP A 180 -7.83 -3.32 17.83
CA ASP A 180 -9.08 -2.55 17.81
C ASP A 180 -8.99 -1.16 18.49
N THR A 181 -7.89 -0.90 19.20
CA THR A 181 -7.67 0.40 19.86
C THR A 181 -6.73 1.32 19.08
N LEU A 182 -6.38 0.95 17.85
CA LEU A 182 -5.46 1.71 17.02
C LEU A 182 -6.04 3.10 16.70
N ALA A 183 -5.23 4.12 16.89
CA ALA A 183 -5.58 5.52 16.61
C ALA A 183 -4.41 6.24 15.94
N VAL A 184 -4.72 7.18 15.08
CA VAL A 184 -3.76 8.00 14.31
C VAL A 184 -4.02 9.45 14.63
N GLY A 185 -3.13 10.07 15.42
CA GLY A 185 -3.44 11.37 16.02
C GLY A 185 -4.73 11.30 16.85
N ASP A 186 -5.71 12.12 16.49
CA ASP A 186 -7.03 12.16 17.14
C ASP A 186 -8.07 11.26 16.43
N ALA A 187 -7.72 10.64 15.29
CA ALA A 187 -8.61 9.78 14.53
C ALA A 187 -8.49 8.31 14.97
N LYS A 188 -9.63 7.63 15.13
CA LYS A 188 -9.66 6.19 15.40
C LYS A 188 -9.60 5.40 14.10
N VAL A 189 -8.87 4.29 14.14
CA VAL A 189 -8.88 3.34 13.01
C VAL A 189 -10.16 2.53 13.06
N VAL A 190 -10.94 2.62 12.02
CA VAL A 190 -12.17 1.83 11.81
C VAL A 190 -11.80 0.43 11.34
N CYS A 191 -11.01 0.35 10.28
CA CYS A 191 -10.45 -0.89 9.78
C CYS A 191 -9.11 -0.61 9.10
N GLY A 192 -8.05 -1.23 9.59
CA GLY A 192 -6.68 -1.01 9.12
C GLY A 192 -5.97 -2.29 8.73
N GLY A 193 -4.80 -2.14 8.12
CA GLY A 193 -4.02 -3.28 7.64
C GLY A 193 -4.59 -3.92 6.37
N VAL A 194 -5.47 -3.22 5.67
CA VAL A 194 -5.99 -3.69 4.38
C VAL A 194 -4.89 -3.54 3.33
N GLN A 195 -4.47 -4.67 2.77
CA GLN A 195 -3.42 -4.68 1.76
C GLN A 195 -3.96 -4.29 0.39
N THR A 196 -3.17 -3.54 -0.36
CA THR A 196 -3.34 -3.32 -1.80
C THR A 196 -2.05 -3.70 -2.52
N ALA A 197 -2.03 -3.69 -3.84
CA ALA A 197 -0.84 -4.08 -4.60
C ALA A 197 0.42 -3.26 -4.23
N ASN A 198 0.24 -2.01 -3.80
CA ASN A 198 1.35 -1.11 -3.50
C ASN A 198 1.22 -0.34 -2.17
N ALA A 199 0.18 -0.59 -1.38
CA ALA A 199 0.00 0.12 -0.12
C ALA A 199 -0.68 -0.72 0.96
N THR A 200 -0.51 -0.28 2.21
CA THR A 200 -1.34 -0.72 3.34
C THR A 200 -2.30 0.40 3.72
N VAL A 201 -3.60 0.11 3.74
CA VAL A 201 -4.66 1.09 3.97
C VAL A 201 -5.20 0.95 5.39
N TYR A 202 -5.33 2.08 6.07
CA TYR A 202 -5.96 2.24 7.38
C TYR A 202 -7.13 3.21 7.25
N MET A 203 -8.35 2.69 7.29
CA MET A 203 -9.56 3.50 7.28
C MET A 203 -9.75 4.16 8.63
N ILE A 204 -9.91 5.49 8.65
CA ILE A 204 -10.03 6.31 9.86
C ILE A 204 -11.34 7.09 9.89
N ASP A 205 -11.84 7.35 11.11
CA ASP A 205 -13.12 7.99 11.37
C ASP A 205 -13.09 9.52 11.38
N SER A 206 -11.91 10.10 11.18
CA SER A 206 -11.72 11.55 11.18
C SER A 206 -10.58 11.93 10.22
N VAL A 207 -10.67 13.10 9.61
CA VAL A 207 -9.62 13.62 8.71
C VAL A 207 -8.48 14.18 9.55
N LEU A 208 -7.23 13.80 9.20
CA LEU A 208 -6.05 14.31 9.87
C LEU A 208 -5.74 15.73 9.38
N MET A 209 -5.61 16.64 10.31
CA MET A 209 -5.17 18.00 10.00
C MET A 209 -3.69 18.12 10.29
N PRO A 210 -2.87 18.55 9.29
CA PRO A 210 -1.47 18.82 9.55
C PRO A 210 -1.32 19.96 10.55
N PRO A 211 -0.28 19.94 11.40
CA PRO A 211 -0.03 21.04 12.31
C PRO A 211 0.13 22.35 11.52
N ALA A 212 -0.38 23.44 12.07
CA ALA A 212 -0.15 24.78 11.50
C ALA A 212 1.36 25.05 11.49
N ALA A 213 1.88 25.40 10.32
CA ALA A 213 3.28 25.76 10.14
C ALA A 213 3.54 27.16 10.68
#